data_a695a79ce0487d9e050b80b13c25f7af
#
_entry.id   a695a79ce0487d9e050b80b13c25f7af
#
_cell.length_a   1.000
_cell.length_b   1.000
_cell.length_c   1.000
_cell.angle_alpha   90.00
_cell.angle_beta   90.00
_cell.angle_gamma   90.00
#
_symmetry.space_group_name_H-M   'P 1'
#
loop_
_entity.id
_entity.type
_entity.pdbx_description
1 polymer ?
#
loop_
_entity_poly.entity_id
_entity_poly.type
_entity_poly.pdbx_seq_one_letter_code
_entity_poly.pdbx_strand_id
1 'polypeptide(L)'
;MLLMLVFKNALLIDGTGQSPCEGITVIIEGKKITQVGKDLPIPEGAQVIDLKGQVLLPGFSDAHTHIGGSDRLDRPGLSGRFDSYDYAQNREAALQWGVTTVRSAGDFTPEILEFRDEVNQGKIRSPRIIACGRFIQAQDGHPGYTVFAADQNILDNAMVLVNEQTDIEAEVKKLVDAGVDFIKTFISDDNKMDYPN
;
A
#
# COMPACT_ATOMS: atom_id res chain seq x y z
N MET A 1 22.08 21.76 2.11
CA MET A 1 21.87 21.51 3.55
C MET A 1 20.67 20.58 3.67
N LEU A 2 20.81 19.45 4.35
CA LEU A 2 19.66 18.55 4.58
C LEU A 2 18.63 19.27 5.45
N LEU A 3 17.35 19.15 5.11
CA LEU A 3 16.27 19.68 5.93
C LEU A 3 16.27 18.96 7.28
N MET A 4 16.41 19.74 8.36
CA MET A 4 16.24 19.23 9.72
C MET A 4 14.87 19.59 10.25
N LEU A 5 14.12 18.61 10.71
CA LEU A 5 12.81 18.77 11.32
C LEU A 5 12.84 18.19 12.73
N VAL A 6 12.29 18.95 13.69
CA VAL A 6 12.20 18.54 15.08
C VAL A 6 10.77 18.62 15.55
N PHE A 7 10.24 17.49 16.01
CA PHE A 7 9.01 17.45 16.80
C PHE A 7 9.38 17.45 18.27
N LYS A 8 8.85 18.38 19.05
CA LYS A 8 9.09 18.42 20.50
C LYS A 8 7.79 18.34 21.29
N ASN A 9 7.91 17.98 22.57
CA ASN A 9 6.79 17.85 23.51
C ASN A 9 5.71 16.87 23.03
N ALA A 10 6.12 15.76 22.42
CA ALA A 10 5.21 14.70 21.96
C ALA A 10 4.79 13.77 23.11
N LEU A 11 3.55 13.27 23.07
CA LEU A 11 3.19 12.00 23.68
C LEU A 11 3.50 10.90 22.64
N LEU A 12 4.65 10.21 22.79
CA LEU A 12 5.11 9.22 21.81
C LEU A 12 4.47 7.86 22.07
N ILE A 13 3.87 7.28 21.00
CA ILE A 13 3.48 5.87 20.92
C ILE A 13 4.32 5.26 19.79
N ASP A 14 5.38 4.52 20.12
CA ASP A 14 6.39 4.09 19.14
C ASP A 14 6.07 2.78 18.40
N GLY A 15 4.97 2.11 18.76
CA GLY A 15 4.56 0.84 18.17
C GLY A 15 5.30 -0.39 18.70
N THR A 16 6.18 -0.26 19.70
CA THR A 16 6.92 -1.39 20.28
C THR A 16 6.12 -2.18 21.33
N GLY A 17 4.93 -1.69 21.69
CA GLY A 17 4.12 -2.26 22.78
C GLY A 17 4.45 -1.72 24.17
N GLN A 18 5.41 -0.80 24.27
CA GLN A 18 5.71 -0.13 25.52
C GLN A 18 4.68 0.96 25.85
N SER A 19 4.64 1.38 27.11
CA SER A 19 3.77 2.48 27.55
C SER A 19 4.12 3.78 26.81
N PRO A 20 3.11 4.62 26.48
CA PRO A 20 3.35 5.93 25.90
C PRO A 20 4.30 6.79 26.73
N CYS A 21 5.18 7.54 26.08
CA CYS A 21 6.17 8.40 26.71
C CYS A 21 5.86 9.88 26.46
N GLU A 22 5.73 10.68 27.51
CA GLU A 22 5.48 12.12 27.43
C GLU A 22 6.76 12.94 27.30
N GLY A 23 6.66 14.13 26.69
CA GLY A 23 7.73 15.12 26.58
C GLY A 23 8.85 14.69 25.62
N ILE A 24 8.54 13.83 24.67
CA ILE A 24 9.54 13.31 23.74
C ILE A 24 9.83 14.32 22.63
N THR A 25 11.12 14.41 22.30
CA THR A 25 11.64 15.10 21.11
C THR A 25 12.09 14.07 20.08
N VAL A 26 11.69 14.28 18.82
CA VAL A 26 12.12 13.47 17.67
C VAL A 26 12.82 14.37 16.68
N ILE A 27 14.05 14.02 16.31
CA ILE A 27 14.88 14.75 15.34
C ILE A 27 14.97 13.95 14.05
N ILE A 28 14.65 14.61 12.93
CA ILE A 28 14.63 14.06 11.59
C ILE A 28 15.62 14.81 10.71
N GLU A 29 16.52 14.10 10.06
CA GLU A 29 17.45 14.62 9.07
C GLU A 29 17.10 14.06 7.69
N GLY A 30 16.63 14.92 6.82
CA GLY A 30 16.13 14.52 5.50
C GLY A 30 14.95 13.54 5.62
N LYS A 31 15.19 12.25 5.38
CA LYS A 31 14.17 11.18 5.44
C LYS A 31 14.35 10.20 6.61
N LYS A 32 15.24 10.50 7.55
CA LYS A 32 15.58 9.57 8.65
C LYS A 32 15.34 10.19 10.00
N ILE A 33 14.74 9.45 10.91
CA ILE A 33 14.74 9.75 12.33
C ILE A 33 16.15 9.43 12.86
N THR A 34 16.83 10.44 13.39
CA THR A 34 18.20 10.32 13.88
C THR A 34 18.29 10.25 15.40
N GLN A 35 17.35 10.90 16.09
CA GLN A 35 17.31 10.88 17.55
C GLN A 35 15.87 10.87 18.05
N VAL A 36 15.65 10.16 19.16
CA VAL A 36 14.38 10.13 19.90
C VAL A 36 14.72 10.13 21.40
N GLY A 37 14.16 11.06 22.16
CA GLY A 37 14.43 11.12 23.60
C GLY A 37 13.83 12.38 24.25
N LYS A 38 14.00 12.47 25.57
CA LYS A 38 13.65 13.68 26.33
C LYS A 38 14.81 14.68 26.29
N ASP A 39 14.47 15.97 26.32
CA ASP A 39 15.43 17.07 26.49
C ASP A 39 16.61 17.06 25.49
N LEU A 40 16.38 16.55 24.29
CA LEU A 40 17.41 16.58 23.25
C LEU A 40 17.72 18.02 22.82
N PRO A 41 19.02 18.34 22.61
CA PRO A 41 19.41 19.65 22.09
C PRO A 41 18.85 19.82 20.68
N ILE A 42 18.23 20.97 20.45
CA ILE A 42 17.67 21.31 19.14
C ILE A 42 18.82 21.80 18.25
N PRO A 43 19.05 21.17 17.10
CA PRO A 43 20.09 21.60 16.17
C PRO A 43 19.81 23.03 15.65
N GLU A 44 20.86 23.80 15.48
CA GLU A 44 20.76 25.16 14.91
C GLU A 44 20.21 25.11 13.48
N GLY A 45 19.24 26.00 13.19
CA GLY A 45 18.58 26.07 11.88
C GLY A 45 17.54 25.00 11.62
N ALA A 46 17.21 24.13 12.59
CA ALA A 46 16.14 23.14 12.43
C ALA A 46 14.76 23.82 12.43
N GLN A 47 13.85 23.30 11.59
CA GLN A 47 12.44 23.60 11.69
C GLN A 47 11.85 22.88 12.91
N VAL A 48 11.29 23.61 13.87
CA VAL A 48 10.75 23.07 15.11
C VAL A 48 9.22 23.13 15.10
N ILE A 49 8.59 21.98 15.38
CA ILE A 49 7.13 21.87 15.60
C ILE A 49 6.91 21.44 17.04
N ASP A 50 6.30 22.30 17.84
CA ASP A 50 5.90 21.99 19.20
C ASP A 50 4.54 21.30 19.18
N LEU A 51 4.51 20.04 19.56
CA LEU A 51 3.30 19.22 19.56
C LEU A 51 2.41 19.44 20.81
N LYS A 52 2.92 20.14 21.83
CA LYS A 52 2.15 20.51 23.04
C LYS A 52 1.41 19.34 23.69
N GLY A 53 2.03 18.18 23.74
CA GLY A 53 1.45 16.95 24.27
C GLY A 53 0.58 16.17 23.28
N GLN A 54 0.46 16.59 22.03
CA GLN A 54 -0.22 15.80 21.02
C GLN A 54 0.48 14.46 20.80
N VAL A 55 -0.30 13.47 20.39
CA VAL A 55 0.20 12.12 20.12
C VAL A 55 1.02 12.11 18.84
N LEU A 56 2.22 11.55 18.94
CA LEU A 56 3.05 11.20 17.79
C LEU A 56 3.19 9.67 17.72
N LEU A 57 2.88 9.10 16.59
CA LEU A 57 2.97 7.66 16.33
C LEU A 57 3.50 7.41 14.91
N PRO A 58 4.04 6.20 14.64
CA PRO A 58 4.38 5.81 13.28
C PRO A 58 3.15 5.88 12.36
N GLY A 59 3.38 6.20 11.09
CA GLY A 59 2.29 6.13 10.11
C GLY A 59 1.71 4.72 10.02
N PHE A 60 0.41 4.63 9.78
CA PHE A 60 -0.29 3.36 9.65
C PHE A 60 0.14 2.59 8.41
N SER A 61 0.07 1.27 8.51
CA SER A 61 0.26 0.35 7.38
C SER A 61 -1.05 -0.34 7.08
N ASP A 62 -1.52 -0.24 5.83
CA ASP A 62 -2.61 -1.04 5.32
C ASP A 62 -2.03 -2.32 4.69
N ALA A 63 -2.31 -3.46 5.33
CA ALA A 63 -1.76 -4.74 4.93
C ALA A 63 -2.52 -5.42 3.79
N HIS A 64 -3.67 -4.90 3.39
CA HIS A 64 -4.47 -5.44 2.30
C HIS A 64 -5.33 -4.35 1.64
N THR A 65 -4.80 -3.76 0.57
CA THR A 65 -5.54 -2.81 -0.26
C THR A 65 -5.32 -3.11 -1.74
N HIS A 66 -6.06 -2.41 -2.60
CA HIS A 66 -5.90 -2.35 -4.05
C HIS A 66 -5.78 -0.88 -4.41
N ILE A 67 -4.55 -0.34 -4.40
CA ILE A 67 -4.35 1.11 -4.51
C ILE A 67 -4.70 1.65 -5.89
N GLY A 68 -4.64 0.82 -6.92
CA GLY A 68 -5.15 1.12 -8.27
C GLY A 68 -6.64 0.88 -8.42
N GLY A 69 -7.28 0.23 -7.43
CA GLY A 69 -8.71 -0.06 -7.47
C GLY A 69 -9.56 1.20 -7.28
N SER A 70 -10.64 1.28 -8.06
CA SER A 70 -11.64 2.34 -7.95
C SER A 70 -12.73 1.96 -6.94
N ASP A 71 -13.24 2.94 -6.20
CA ASP A 71 -14.46 2.81 -5.39
C ASP A 71 -15.72 2.50 -6.23
N ARG A 72 -15.55 2.44 -7.56
CA ARG A 72 -16.59 2.28 -8.55
C ARG A 72 -16.63 0.90 -9.19
N LEU A 73 -15.88 -0.07 -8.67
CA LEU A 73 -15.88 -1.45 -9.18
C LEU A 73 -17.26 -2.11 -9.08
N ASP A 74 -18.11 -1.63 -8.19
CA ASP A 74 -19.50 -2.07 -8.01
C ASP A 74 -20.49 -1.45 -9.01
N ARG A 75 -20.02 -0.51 -9.87
CA ARG A 75 -20.90 0.16 -10.84
C ARG A 75 -20.86 -0.54 -12.18
N PRO A 76 -22.02 -0.98 -12.70
CA PRO A 76 -22.10 -1.57 -14.04
C PRO A 76 -21.49 -0.64 -15.10
N GLY A 77 -20.59 -1.16 -15.91
CA GLY A 77 -19.94 -0.45 -17.01
C GLY A 77 -18.70 0.36 -16.64
N LEU A 78 -18.21 0.27 -15.39
CA LEU A 78 -16.96 0.88 -14.94
C LEU A 78 -15.89 -0.15 -14.61
N SER A 79 -16.15 -1.43 -14.81
CA SER A 79 -15.15 -2.49 -14.76
C SER A 79 -13.97 -2.14 -15.68
N GLY A 80 -12.76 -2.26 -15.18
CA GLY A 80 -11.55 -2.06 -15.97
C GLY A 80 -10.92 -0.65 -15.91
N ARG A 81 -11.34 0.23 -15.03
CA ARG A 81 -10.69 1.53 -14.83
C ARG A 81 -9.72 1.53 -13.67
N PHE A 82 -8.66 0.78 -13.79
CA PHE A 82 -7.43 1.04 -13.06
C PHE A 82 -6.60 2.05 -13.85
N ASP A 83 -6.98 3.30 -13.82
CA ASP A 83 -6.24 4.35 -14.48
C ASP A 83 -5.41 5.18 -13.48
N SER A 84 -4.56 6.04 -14.00
CA SER A 84 -3.68 6.87 -13.17
C SER A 84 -4.44 7.82 -12.22
N TYR A 85 -5.71 8.09 -12.51
CA TYR A 85 -6.55 8.94 -11.68
C TYR A 85 -6.95 8.24 -10.38
N ASP A 86 -7.32 6.95 -10.44
CA ASP A 86 -7.66 6.17 -9.24
C ASP A 86 -6.44 6.05 -8.31
N TYR A 87 -5.26 5.76 -8.85
CA TYR A 87 -4.02 5.80 -8.07
C TYR A 87 -3.81 7.14 -7.37
N ALA A 88 -4.04 8.26 -8.08
CA ALA A 88 -3.88 9.60 -7.52
C ALA A 88 -4.84 9.86 -6.35
N GLN A 89 -6.10 9.51 -6.51
CA GLN A 89 -7.13 9.70 -5.50
C GLN A 89 -6.90 8.81 -4.27
N ASN A 90 -6.62 7.52 -4.48
CA ASN A 90 -6.45 6.56 -3.41
C ASN A 90 -5.20 6.86 -2.56
N ARG A 91 -4.07 7.25 -3.17
CA ARG A 91 -2.86 7.62 -2.42
C ARG A 91 -3.05 8.86 -1.56
N GLU A 92 -3.76 9.88 -2.09
CA GLU A 92 -4.03 11.09 -1.31
C GLU A 92 -4.96 10.80 -0.15
N ALA A 93 -6.00 10.00 -0.35
CA ALA A 93 -6.89 9.55 0.72
C ALA A 93 -6.12 8.77 1.79
N ALA A 94 -5.27 7.82 1.40
CA ALA A 94 -4.45 7.06 2.33
C ALA A 94 -3.57 7.99 3.19
N LEU A 95 -2.83 8.92 2.57
CA LEU A 95 -1.98 9.87 3.30
C LEU A 95 -2.78 10.80 4.21
N GLN A 96 -3.96 11.25 3.78
CA GLN A 96 -4.84 12.11 4.58
C GLN A 96 -5.27 11.44 5.89
N TRP A 97 -5.44 10.12 5.87
CA TRP A 97 -5.82 9.33 7.03
C TRP A 97 -4.64 8.72 7.78
N GLY A 98 -3.41 9.15 7.45
CA GLY A 98 -2.19 8.73 8.15
C GLY A 98 -1.66 7.35 7.72
N VAL A 99 -2.19 6.76 6.66
CA VAL A 99 -1.64 5.53 6.08
C VAL A 99 -0.43 5.90 5.23
N THR A 100 0.75 5.43 5.64
CA THR A 100 2.04 5.76 5.02
C THR A 100 2.70 4.58 4.32
N THR A 101 2.14 3.40 4.49
CA THR A 101 2.55 2.18 3.78
C THR A 101 1.31 1.40 3.39
N VAL A 102 1.27 0.91 2.17
CA VAL A 102 0.19 0.06 1.67
C VAL A 102 0.76 -1.21 1.05
N ARG A 103 0.09 -2.33 1.32
CA ARG A 103 0.34 -3.60 0.65
C ARG A 103 -0.75 -3.82 -0.40
N SER A 104 -0.42 -3.51 -1.65
CA SER A 104 -1.33 -3.70 -2.78
C SER A 104 -1.40 -5.18 -3.16
N ALA A 105 -2.54 -5.80 -2.86
CA ALA A 105 -2.75 -7.24 -2.89
C ALA A 105 -3.45 -7.72 -4.18
N GLY A 106 -3.23 -7.01 -5.28
CA GLY A 106 -3.73 -7.29 -6.62
C GLY A 106 -4.09 -6.01 -7.35
N ASP A 107 -3.32 -5.68 -8.37
CA ASP A 107 -3.53 -4.52 -9.22
C ASP A 107 -3.01 -4.84 -10.64
N PHE A 108 -3.35 -3.98 -11.60
CA PHE A 108 -2.90 -4.11 -12.98
C PHE A 108 -1.37 -4.09 -13.06
N THR A 109 -0.82 -5.01 -13.81
CA THR A 109 0.60 -5.15 -14.06
C THR A 109 0.85 -4.95 -15.55
N PRO A 110 1.80 -4.08 -15.99
CA PRO A 110 2.90 -3.54 -15.16
C PRO A 110 2.60 -2.26 -14.34
N GLU A 111 1.44 -1.64 -14.47
CA GLU A 111 1.14 -0.28 -13.99
C GLU A 111 1.44 -0.08 -12.50
N ILE A 112 1.07 -1.03 -11.63
CA ILE A 112 1.33 -0.93 -10.20
C ILE A 112 2.83 -0.95 -9.87
N LEU A 113 3.62 -1.70 -10.64
CA LEU A 113 5.06 -1.79 -10.43
C LEU A 113 5.76 -0.51 -10.89
N GLU A 114 5.34 0.05 -12.02
CA GLU A 114 5.82 1.34 -12.52
C GLU A 114 5.47 2.47 -11.53
N PHE A 115 4.23 2.49 -11.04
CA PHE A 115 3.79 3.45 -10.04
C PHE A 115 4.61 3.35 -8.74
N ARG A 116 4.81 2.13 -8.20
CA ARG A 116 5.68 1.87 -7.05
C ARG A 116 7.08 2.42 -7.27
N ASP A 117 7.65 2.17 -8.44
CA ASP A 117 9.01 2.58 -8.76
C ASP A 117 9.14 4.11 -8.86
N GLU A 118 8.14 4.80 -9.39
CA GLU A 118 8.10 6.27 -9.38
C GLU A 118 7.96 6.84 -7.97
N VAL A 119 7.18 6.20 -7.10
CA VAL A 119 7.10 6.54 -5.68
C VAL A 119 8.45 6.35 -5.00
N ASN A 120 9.13 5.22 -5.23
CA ASN A 120 10.45 4.92 -4.65
C ASN A 120 11.53 5.92 -5.11
N GLN A 121 11.43 6.41 -6.34
CA GLN A 121 12.30 7.46 -6.89
C GLN A 121 11.95 8.86 -6.34
N GLY A 122 10.86 9.00 -5.58
CA GLY A 122 10.40 10.28 -5.04
C GLY A 122 9.77 11.22 -6.08
N LYS A 123 9.39 10.70 -7.24
CA LYS A 123 8.70 11.45 -8.29
C LYS A 123 7.24 11.72 -7.93
N ILE A 124 6.65 10.80 -7.17
CA ILE A 124 5.25 10.85 -6.77
C ILE A 124 5.16 10.82 -5.24
N ARG A 125 4.39 11.73 -4.66
CA ARG A 125 4.03 11.71 -3.24
C ARG A 125 2.95 10.67 -3.02
N SER A 126 3.26 9.62 -2.24
CA SER A 126 2.37 8.49 -1.99
C SER A 126 2.78 7.80 -0.68
N PRO A 127 1.92 6.97 -0.07
CA PRO A 127 2.41 5.92 0.81
C PRO A 127 3.46 5.06 0.12
N ARG A 128 4.33 4.42 0.89
CA ARG A 128 5.19 3.36 0.37
C ARG A 128 4.32 2.23 -0.16
N ILE A 129 4.66 1.70 -1.32
CA ILE A 129 3.91 0.62 -1.96
C ILE A 129 4.71 -0.67 -1.90
N ILE A 130 4.05 -1.73 -1.45
CA ILE A 130 4.51 -3.12 -1.50
C ILE A 130 3.50 -3.84 -2.39
N ALA A 131 3.91 -4.32 -3.57
CA ALA A 131 2.99 -4.77 -4.61
C ALA A 131 3.19 -6.24 -4.98
N CYS A 132 2.11 -7.01 -5.09
CA CYS A 132 2.14 -8.35 -5.67
C CYS A 132 1.92 -8.35 -7.20
N GLY A 133 1.55 -7.22 -7.80
CA GLY A 133 1.11 -7.22 -9.19
C GLY A 133 -0.14 -8.06 -9.39
N ARG A 134 -0.14 -8.93 -10.39
CA ARG A 134 -1.21 -9.91 -10.58
C ARG A 134 -1.21 -10.94 -9.47
N PHE A 135 -2.38 -11.28 -8.98
CA PHE A 135 -2.55 -12.37 -8.01
C PHE A 135 -2.98 -13.67 -8.68
N ILE A 136 -2.69 -14.79 -8.02
CA ILE A 136 -2.98 -16.14 -8.52
C ILE A 136 -4.33 -16.59 -8.00
N GLN A 137 -5.22 -17.05 -8.87
CA GLN A 137 -6.50 -17.67 -8.51
C GLN A 137 -6.81 -18.86 -9.40
N ALA A 138 -7.68 -19.75 -8.92
CA ALA A 138 -8.20 -20.81 -9.76
C ALA A 138 -8.97 -20.24 -10.96
N GLN A 139 -8.86 -20.89 -12.11
CA GLN A 139 -9.72 -20.62 -13.24
C GLN A 139 -11.18 -20.73 -12.78
N ASP A 140 -12.04 -19.80 -13.24
CA ASP A 140 -13.44 -19.67 -12.84
C ASP A 140 -13.67 -19.36 -11.34
N GLY A 141 -12.60 -19.00 -10.59
CA GLY A 141 -12.65 -18.74 -9.16
C GLY A 141 -12.99 -17.30 -8.77
N HIS A 142 -13.12 -17.10 -7.45
CA HIS A 142 -13.26 -15.77 -6.84
C HIS A 142 -11.89 -15.04 -6.79
N PRO A 143 -11.82 -13.73 -7.04
CA PRO A 143 -12.92 -12.79 -7.34
C PRO A 143 -13.19 -12.59 -8.84
N GLY A 144 -12.40 -13.14 -9.74
CA GLY A 144 -12.47 -12.86 -11.17
C GLY A 144 -13.86 -13.13 -11.76
N TYR A 145 -14.45 -14.25 -11.40
CA TYR A 145 -15.73 -14.69 -11.95
C TYR A 145 -16.94 -14.35 -11.06
N THR A 146 -16.70 -13.85 -9.86
CA THR A 146 -17.77 -13.47 -8.93
C THR A 146 -17.90 -11.96 -8.78
N VAL A 147 -16.81 -11.28 -8.37
CA VAL A 147 -16.82 -9.82 -8.18
C VAL A 147 -16.67 -9.07 -9.48
N PHE A 148 -15.79 -9.54 -10.37
CA PHE A 148 -15.47 -8.83 -11.61
C PHE A 148 -16.25 -9.35 -12.83
N ALA A 149 -17.22 -10.23 -12.61
CA ALA A 149 -18.13 -10.75 -13.65
C ALA A 149 -17.40 -11.26 -14.91
N ALA A 150 -16.22 -11.86 -14.73
CA ALA A 150 -15.35 -12.34 -15.82
C ALA A 150 -14.94 -11.24 -16.82
N ASP A 151 -14.79 -10.00 -16.37
CA ASP A 151 -14.26 -8.93 -17.22
C ASP A 151 -12.85 -9.30 -17.72
N GLN A 152 -12.73 -9.48 -19.03
CA GLN A 152 -11.51 -10.02 -19.65
C GLN A 152 -10.30 -9.11 -19.41
N ASN A 153 -10.49 -7.78 -19.40
CA ASN A 153 -9.38 -6.86 -19.16
C ASN A 153 -8.83 -6.99 -17.75
N ILE A 154 -9.71 -7.21 -16.76
CA ILE A 154 -9.28 -7.43 -15.36
C ILE A 154 -8.61 -8.80 -15.24
N LEU A 155 -9.18 -9.85 -15.83
CA LEU A 155 -8.59 -11.19 -15.81
C LEU A 155 -7.18 -11.19 -16.38
N ASP A 156 -6.97 -10.53 -17.52
CA ASP A 156 -5.67 -10.53 -18.22
C ASP A 156 -4.59 -9.70 -17.50
N ASN A 157 -4.98 -8.60 -16.87
CA ASN A 157 -4.01 -7.62 -16.36
C ASN A 157 -3.83 -7.65 -14.84
N ALA A 158 -4.81 -8.15 -14.08
CA ALA A 158 -4.73 -8.22 -12.62
C ALA A 158 -4.57 -9.64 -12.07
N MET A 159 -4.77 -10.70 -12.89
CA MET A 159 -4.84 -12.07 -12.41
C MET A 159 -3.94 -13.03 -13.19
N VAL A 160 -3.51 -14.08 -12.52
CA VAL A 160 -2.95 -15.30 -13.10
C VAL A 160 -3.95 -16.41 -12.83
N LEU A 161 -4.65 -16.84 -13.88
CA LEU A 161 -5.64 -17.92 -13.79
C LEU A 161 -4.92 -19.27 -13.88
N VAL A 162 -5.15 -20.15 -12.93
CA VAL A 162 -4.51 -21.46 -12.85
C VAL A 162 -5.52 -22.60 -12.82
N ASN A 163 -5.16 -23.70 -13.42
CA ASN A 163 -5.88 -24.98 -13.42
C ASN A 163 -4.88 -26.16 -13.26
N GLU A 164 -5.38 -27.39 -13.34
CA GLU A 164 -4.54 -28.58 -13.16
C GLU A 164 -3.40 -28.72 -14.19
N GLN A 165 -3.51 -28.08 -15.34
CA GLN A 165 -2.50 -28.10 -16.40
C GLN A 165 -1.49 -26.94 -16.30
N THR A 166 -1.70 -26.03 -15.38
CA THR A 166 -0.84 -24.84 -15.23
C THR A 166 0.48 -25.19 -14.58
N ASP A 167 1.58 -24.84 -15.22
CA ASP A 167 2.91 -24.85 -14.58
C ASP A 167 3.00 -23.66 -13.60
N ILE A 168 2.69 -23.91 -12.35
CA ILE A 168 2.64 -22.89 -11.31
C ILE A 168 4.01 -22.31 -11.00
N GLU A 169 5.08 -23.11 -11.11
CA GLU A 169 6.45 -22.63 -10.91
C GLU A 169 6.84 -21.61 -11.98
N ALA A 170 6.50 -21.90 -13.24
CA ALA A 170 6.73 -20.96 -14.33
C ALA A 170 5.93 -19.65 -14.16
N GLU A 171 4.68 -19.72 -13.71
CA GLU A 171 3.87 -18.50 -13.45
C GLU A 171 4.43 -17.69 -12.29
N VAL A 172 4.79 -18.32 -11.18
CA VAL A 172 5.44 -17.64 -10.05
C VAL A 172 6.76 -17.00 -10.49
N LYS A 173 7.56 -17.72 -11.29
CA LYS A 173 8.81 -17.17 -11.84
C LYS A 173 8.58 -15.91 -12.67
N LYS A 174 7.54 -15.87 -13.51
CA LYS A 174 7.19 -14.67 -14.29
C LYS A 174 6.87 -13.48 -13.39
N LEU A 175 6.13 -13.68 -12.29
CA LEU A 175 5.84 -12.63 -11.33
C LEU A 175 7.12 -12.13 -10.64
N VAL A 176 7.98 -13.05 -10.21
CA VAL A 176 9.27 -12.69 -9.60
C VAL A 176 10.17 -11.93 -10.58
N ASP A 177 10.26 -12.40 -11.82
CA ASP A 177 11.05 -11.73 -12.88
C ASP A 177 10.50 -10.33 -13.21
N ALA A 178 9.18 -10.13 -13.07
CA ALA A 178 8.55 -8.82 -13.21
C ALA A 178 8.85 -7.88 -12.02
N GLY A 179 9.43 -8.40 -10.92
CA GLY A 179 9.86 -7.60 -9.78
C GLY A 179 8.78 -7.33 -8.75
N VAL A 180 7.82 -8.24 -8.56
CA VAL A 180 6.84 -8.12 -7.47
C VAL A 180 7.50 -8.28 -6.10
N ASP A 181 6.92 -7.67 -5.07
CA ASP A 181 7.47 -7.73 -3.72
C ASP A 181 7.01 -8.98 -2.95
N PHE A 182 5.89 -9.58 -3.35
CA PHE A 182 5.34 -10.80 -2.77
C PHE A 182 4.38 -11.49 -3.73
N ILE A 183 4.05 -12.75 -3.46
CA ILE A 183 3.05 -13.52 -4.20
C ILE A 183 1.75 -13.53 -3.41
N LYS A 184 0.64 -13.24 -4.08
CA LYS A 184 -0.71 -13.31 -3.55
C LYS A 184 -1.46 -14.45 -4.22
N THR A 185 -2.15 -15.25 -3.40
CA THR A 185 -3.05 -16.30 -3.89
C THR A 185 -4.45 -16.12 -3.30
N PHE A 186 -5.46 -16.47 -4.09
CA PHE A 186 -6.81 -16.70 -3.63
C PHE A 186 -7.08 -18.21 -3.61
N ILE A 187 -7.49 -18.71 -2.45
CA ILE A 187 -7.96 -20.08 -2.27
C ILE A 187 -9.44 -19.99 -1.94
N SER A 188 -10.29 -20.52 -2.81
CA SER A 188 -11.73 -20.50 -2.64
C SER A 188 -12.26 -21.85 -3.11
N ASP A 189 -12.99 -22.54 -2.24
CA ASP A 189 -13.56 -23.85 -2.49
C ASP A 189 -14.89 -23.79 -3.27
N ASP A 190 -15.45 -22.59 -3.46
CA ASP A 190 -16.79 -22.47 -4.02
C ASP A 190 -16.90 -21.38 -5.09
N ASN A 191 -17.15 -21.83 -6.32
CA ASN A 191 -17.55 -20.96 -7.44
C ASN A 191 -18.98 -20.44 -7.28
N LYS A 192 -19.67 -20.80 -6.20
CA LYS A 192 -21.04 -20.46 -5.89
C LYS A 192 -21.13 -19.61 -4.64
N MET A 193 -20.52 -18.41 -4.68
CA MET A 193 -21.00 -17.41 -3.75
C MET A 193 -22.33 -16.87 -4.31
N ASP A 194 -23.42 -17.46 -3.86
CA ASP A 194 -24.75 -16.89 -4.02
C ASP A 194 -24.81 -15.59 -3.22
N TYR A 195 -24.42 -14.47 -3.87
CA TYR A 195 -24.74 -13.16 -3.33
C TYR A 195 -26.25 -12.99 -3.46
N PRO A 196 -27.00 -12.75 -2.38
CA PRO A 196 -28.40 -12.42 -2.48
C PRO A 196 -28.54 -11.14 -3.32
N ASN A 197 -29.34 -11.18 -4.36
CA ASN A 197 -29.73 -10.06 -5.19
C ASN A 197 -30.40 -8.95 -4.37
#